data_0d7c08643b4fe5366fdcecd86db2f7fe
#
_entry.id   0d7c08643b4fe5366fdcecd86db2f7fe
#
_cell.length_a   1.000
_cell.length_b   1.000
_cell.length_c   1.000
_cell.angle_alpha   90.00
_cell.angle_beta   90.00
_cell.angle_gamma   90.00
#
_symmetry.space_group_name_H-M   'P 1'
#
loop_
_entity.id
_entity.type
_entity.pdbx_description
1 polymer ?
#
loop_
_entity_poly.entity_id
_entity_poly.type
_entity_poly.pdbx_seq_one_letter_code
_entity_poly.pdbx_strand_id
1 'polypeptide(L)'
;MKEDEILVQETNSEFYHAFENLSIERMERLWKHEDNIVCIHPGWDLFTGWLAIRESWITIFSNTEMIKFIITNTKVRVFGNVAVVVCLENIETLVNGEILRLGVIATNVFEQIDNQWLLIHHHGSSVSNYIRPNIS
;
A
#
# COMPACT_ATOMS: atom_id res chain seq x y z
N MET A 1 -9.17 -14.87 -13.02
CA MET A 1 -8.39 -15.17 -14.22
C MET A 1 -6.93 -14.92 -13.94
N LYS A 2 -6.08 -15.78 -14.42
CA LYS A 2 -4.63 -15.70 -14.14
C LYS A 2 -4.01 -14.40 -14.66
N GLU A 3 -4.49 -13.93 -15.80
CA GLU A 3 -4.03 -12.69 -16.41
C GLU A 3 -4.32 -11.50 -15.50
N ASP A 4 -5.52 -11.46 -14.94
CA ASP A 4 -5.91 -10.41 -14.01
C ASP A 4 -5.08 -10.47 -12.71
N GLU A 5 -4.77 -11.68 -12.24
CA GLU A 5 -3.92 -11.82 -11.05
C GLU A 5 -2.54 -11.22 -11.29
N ILE A 6 -1.96 -11.42 -12.48
CA ILE A 6 -0.66 -10.85 -12.82
C ILE A 6 -0.73 -9.33 -12.85
N LEU A 7 -1.77 -8.77 -13.47
CA LEU A 7 -1.94 -7.32 -13.54
C LEU A 7 -2.15 -6.70 -12.17
N VAL A 8 -2.92 -7.36 -11.31
CA VAL A 8 -3.13 -6.91 -9.93
C VAL A 8 -1.83 -6.94 -9.14
N GLN A 9 -1.03 -7.99 -9.31
CA GLN A 9 0.28 -8.08 -8.64
C GLN A 9 1.20 -6.96 -9.10
N GLU A 10 1.22 -6.65 -10.38
CA GLU A 10 2.03 -5.57 -10.92
C GLU A 10 1.60 -4.21 -10.35
N THR A 11 0.28 -3.98 -10.25
CA THR A 11 -0.25 -2.75 -9.67
C THR A 11 0.09 -2.65 -8.18
N ASN A 12 -0.01 -3.76 -7.46
CA ASN A 12 0.37 -3.82 -6.05
C ASN A 12 1.86 -3.48 -5.87
N SER A 13 2.71 -3.99 -6.74
CA SER A 13 4.14 -3.67 -6.72
C SER A 13 4.37 -2.19 -6.99
N GLU A 14 3.66 -1.61 -7.95
CA GLU A 14 3.76 -0.18 -8.25
C GLU A 14 3.35 0.69 -7.06
N PHE A 15 2.35 0.26 -6.30
CA PHE A 15 1.96 0.95 -5.08
C PHE A 15 3.15 1.06 -4.11
N TYR A 16 3.87 -0.03 -3.89
CA TYR A 16 5.02 0.00 -2.98
C TYR A 16 6.21 0.75 -3.57
N HIS A 17 6.41 0.73 -4.89
CA HIS A 17 7.44 1.56 -5.53
C HIS A 17 7.12 3.05 -5.37
N ALA A 18 5.87 3.44 -5.54
CA ALA A 18 5.46 4.82 -5.33
C ALA A 18 5.69 5.26 -3.88
N PHE A 19 5.40 4.36 -2.94
CA PHE A 19 5.60 4.60 -1.51
C PHE A 19 7.10 4.78 -1.21
N GLU A 20 7.94 3.84 -1.68
CA GLU A 20 9.40 3.90 -1.47
C GLU A 20 10.02 5.16 -2.05
N ASN A 21 9.50 5.62 -3.16
CA ASN A 21 10.01 6.82 -3.83
C ASN A 21 9.41 8.10 -3.28
N LEU A 22 8.53 8.01 -2.28
CA LEU A 22 7.85 9.14 -1.67
C LEU A 22 7.22 10.04 -2.74
N SER A 23 6.62 9.40 -3.75
CA SER A 23 6.12 10.08 -4.94
C SER A 23 4.62 10.20 -4.91
N ILE A 24 4.13 11.42 -4.62
CA ILE A 24 2.69 11.68 -4.64
C ILE A 24 2.14 11.54 -6.06
N GLU A 25 2.92 11.91 -7.08
CA GLU A 25 2.47 11.81 -8.47
C GLU A 25 2.22 10.37 -8.89
N ARG A 26 3.13 9.46 -8.51
CA ARG A 26 2.96 8.03 -8.80
C ARG A 26 1.82 7.45 -7.99
N MET A 27 1.71 7.86 -6.72
CA MET A 27 0.64 7.39 -5.83
C MET A 27 -0.74 7.79 -6.35
N GLU A 28 -0.90 9.03 -6.81
CA GLU A 28 -2.16 9.52 -7.37
C GLU A 28 -2.69 8.66 -8.51
N ARG A 29 -1.80 8.18 -9.36
CA ARG A 29 -2.20 7.41 -10.54
C ARG A 29 -2.71 6.01 -10.20
N LEU A 30 -2.43 5.55 -8.99
CA LEU A 30 -2.79 4.19 -8.55
C LEU A 30 -4.14 4.14 -7.86
N TRP A 31 -4.69 5.27 -7.45
CA TRP A 31 -5.93 5.35 -6.69
C TRP A 31 -7.09 5.82 -7.57
N LYS A 32 -8.28 5.29 -7.26
CA LYS A 32 -9.52 5.82 -7.81
C LYS A 32 -9.84 7.13 -7.08
N HIS A 33 -10.18 8.19 -7.83
CA HIS A 33 -10.43 9.50 -7.24
C HIS A 33 -11.92 9.70 -7.02
N GLU A 34 -12.44 9.10 -5.94
CA GLU A 34 -13.86 9.17 -5.57
C GLU A 34 -14.02 9.39 -4.08
N ASP A 35 -15.26 9.66 -3.66
CA ASP A 35 -15.56 10.00 -2.28
C ASP A 35 -15.72 8.77 -1.37
N ASN A 36 -15.93 7.60 -1.95
CA ASN A 36 -16.23 6.39 -1.19
C ASN A 36 -15.04 5.43 -1.06
N ILE A 37 -13.84 5.88 -1.37
CA ILE A 37 -12.65 5.08 -1.15
C ILE A 37 -12.09 5.32 0.25
N VAL A 38 -11.34 4.34 0.76
CA VAL A 38 -10.92 4.31 2.16
C VAL A 38 -9.43 4.02 2.26
N CYS A 39 -8.77 4.66 3.22
CA CYS A 39 -7.38 4.38 3.56
C CYS A 39 -7.19 4.46 5.06
N ILE A 40 -6.54 3.42 5.62
CA ILE A 40 -6.20 3.37 7.04
C ILE A 40 -4.71 3.03 7.13
N HIS A 41 -3.91 4.01 7.55
CA HIS A 41 -2.49 3.78 7.80
C HIS A 41 -2.32 3.15 9.19
N PRO A 42 -1.26 2.35 9.40
CA PRO A 42 -1.05 1.71 10.71
C PRO A 42 -1.03 2.75 11.84
N GLY A 43 -1.95 2.59 12.79
CA GLY A 43 -2.04 3.47 13.94
C GLY A 43 -2.72 4.81 13.69
N TRP A 44 -3.18 5.07 12.48
CA TRP A 44 -3.89 6.30 12.14
C TRP A 44 -5.40 6.09 12.15
N ASP A 45 -6.12 7.21 12.12
CA ASP A 45 -7.56 7.20 11.93
C ASP A 45 -7.93 6.87 10.48
N LEU A 46 -9.20 6.60 10.27
CA LEU A 46 -9.75 6.30 8.97
C LEU A 46 -9.84 7.56 8.10
N PHE A 47 -9.37 7.47 6.87
CA PHE A 47 -9.55 8.51 5.86
C PHE A 47 -10.51 8.01 4.79
N THR A 48 -11.48 8.84 4.43
CA THR A 48 -12.46 8.52 3.40
C THR A 48 -12.43 9.61 2.33
N GLY A 49 -12.40 9.19 1.06
CA GLY A 49 -12.39 10.09 -0.08
C GLY A 49 -10.98 10.46 -0.51
N TRP A 50 -10.83 10.67 -1.83
CA TRP A 50 -9.50 10.88 -2.41
C TRP A 50 -8.79 12.10 -1.85
N LEU A 51 -9.49 13.21 -1.63
CA LEU A 51 -8.81 14.42 -1.15
C LEU A 51 -8.15 14.21 0.21
N ALA A 52 -8.87 13.58 1.15
CA ALA A 52 -8.31 13.28 2.47
C ALA A 52 -7.18 12.26 2.39
N ILE A 53 -7.35 11.23 1.56
CA ILE A 53 -6.34 10.20 1.37
C ILE A 53 -5.07 10.79 0.76
N ARG A 54 -5.21 11.65 -0.26
CA ARG A 54 -4.08 12.33 -0.87
C ARG A 54 -3.29 13.15 0.16
N GLU A 55 -4.00 13.91 0.99
CA GLU A 55 -3.35 14.70 2.05
C GLU A 55 -2.61 13.82 3.05
N SER A 56 -3.17 12.65 3.38
CA SER A 56 -2.50 11.72 4.28
C SER A 56 -1.18 11.22 3.70
N TRP A 57 -1.16 10.91 2.40
CA TRP A 57 0.07 10.49 1.71
C TRP A 57 1.11 11.60 1.68
N ILE A 58 0.67 12.83 1.40
CA ILE A 58 1.57 13.99 1.41
C ILE A 58 2.21 14.16 2.79
N THR A 59 1.42 14.03 3.85
CA THR A 59 1.92 14.12 5.22
C THR A 59 2.96 13.04 5.50
N ILE A 60 2.67 11.80 5.12
CA ILE A 60 3.61 10.69 5.32
C ILE A 60 4.90 10.95 4.56
N PHE A 61 4.81 11.33 3.28
CA PHE A 61 5.99 11.53 2.44
C PHE A 61 6.83 12.71 2.92
N SER A 62 6.19 13.76 3.43
CA SER A 62 6.90 14.93 3.95
C SER A 62 7.68 14.63 5.23
N ASN A 63 7.26 13.61 5.98
CA ASN A 63 7.86 13.26 7.27
C ASN A 63 8.72 11.99 7.20
N THR A 64 8.96 11.47 6.01
CA THR A 64 9.73 10.24 5.82
C THR A 64 11.02 10.56 5.08
N GLU A 65 12.16 10.23 5.69
CA GLU A 65 13.46 10.41 5.04
C GLU A 65 13.75 9.27 4.08
N MET A 66 13.48 8.04 4.53
CA MET A 66 13.75 6.83 3.76
C MET A 66 12.79 5.74 4.21
N ILE A 67 12.24 5.01 3.27
CA ILE A 67 11.45 3.82 3.56
C ILE A 67 11.69 2.80 2.47
N LYS A 68 11.85 1.55 2.88
CA LYS A 68 12.04 0.41 1.97
C LYS A 68 11.10 -0.71 2.35
N PHE A 69 10.59 -1.39 1.35
CA PHE A 69 9.66 -2.50 1.52
C PHE A 69 10.22 -3.77 0.91
N ILE A 70 10.08 -4.88 1.63
CA ILE A 70 10.16 -6.22 1.05
C ILE A 70 8.81 -6.86 1.32
N ILE A 71 8.09 -7.17 0.25
CA ILE A 71 6.73 -7.68 0.34
C ILE A 71 6.77 -9.21 0.28
N THR A 72 6.20 -9.86 1.30
CA THR A 72 6.17 -11.30 1.39
C THR A 72 4.75 -11.79 1.71
N ASN A 73 4.54 -13.11 1.61
CA ASN A 73 3.26 -13.75 1.95
C ASN A 73 2.08 -13.16 1.20
N THR A 74 2.30 -12.82 -0.07
CA THR A 74 1.28 -12.15 -0.88
C THR A 74 0.21 -13.14 -1.34
N LYS A 75 -1.05 -12.79 -1.10
CA LYS A 75 -2.21 -13.55 -1.57
C LYS A 75 -3.08 -12.63 -2.43
N VAL A 76 -3.29 -13.03 -3.67
CA VAL A 76 -4.10 -12.28 -4.63
C VAL A 76 -5.38 -13.06 -4.90
N ARG A 77 -6.52 -12.39 -4.79
CA ARG A 77 -7.81 -12.99 -5.13
C ARG A 77 -8.58 -12.03 -6.01
N VAL A 78 -9.08 -12.53 -7.12
CA VAL A 78 -9.84 -11.73 -8.10
C VAL A 78 -11.29 -12.19 -8.12
N PHE A 79 -12.21 -11.25 -7.97
CA PHE A 79 -13.66 -11.48 -7.96
C PHE A 79 -14.28 -10.55 -9.00
N GLY A 80 -14.30 -10.99 -10.27
CA GLY A 80 -14.80 -10.14 -11.34
C GLY A 80 -13.95 -8.89 -11.51
N ASN A 81 -14.54 -7.72 -11.29
CA ASN A 81 -13.85 -6.44 -11.43
C ASN A 81 -13.27 -5.91 -10.11
N VAL A 82 -13.22 -6.76 -9.08
CA VAL A 82 -12.62 -6.40 -7.80
C VAL A 82 -11.54 -7.43 -7.45
N ALA A 83 -10.42 -6.95 -6.92
CA ALA A 83 -9.34 -7.83 -6.47
C ALA A 83 -8.91 -7.42 -5.08
N VAL A 84 -8.53 -8.42 -4.28
CA VAL A 84 -8.05 -8.24 -2.92
C VAL A 84 -6.64 -8.81 -2.83
N VAL A 85 -5.70 -7.99 -2.38
CA VAL A 85 -4.33 -8.42 -2.12
C VAL A 85 -4.06 -8.27 -0.62
N VAL A 86 -3.64 -9.37 0.01
CA VAL A 86 -3.16 -9.33 1.39
C VAL A 86 -1.67 -9.68 1.34
N CYS A 87 -0.87 -8.90 2.03
CA CYS A 87 0.57 -9.14 2.05
C CYS A 87 1.18 -8.66 3.36
N LEU A 88 2.39 -9.15 3.63
CA LEU A 88 3.19 -8.66 4.75
C LEU A 88 4.19 -7.64 4.20
N GLU A 89 4.11 -6.44 4.73
CA GLU A 89 5.07 -5.37 4.43
C GLU A 89 6.19 -5.48 5.44
N ASN A 90 7.37 -5.88 4.98
CA ASN A 90 8.59 -5.85 5.80
C ASN A 90 9.25 -4.51 5.53
N ILE A 91 9.22 -3.62 6.51
CA ILE A 91 9.57 -2.22 6.34
C ILE A 91 10.88 -1.91 7.04
N GLU A 92 11.77 -1.21 6.33
CA GLU A 92 12.89 -0.49 6.94
C GLU A 92 12.65 0.99 6.73
N THR A 93 12.73 1.76 7.79
CA THR A 93 12.57 3.21 7.70
C THR A 93 13.57 3.90 8.62
N LEU A 94 13.95 5.13 8.24
CA LEU A 94 14.90 5.92 9.00
C LEU A 94 14.14 6.95 9.82
N VAL A 95 14.34 6.91 11.13
CA VAL A 95 13.71 7.84 12.08
C VAL A 95 14.78 8.38 13.01
N ASN A 96 15.00 9.70 12.98
CA ASN A 96 15.98 10.37 13.83
C ASN A 96 17.36 9.72 13.79
N GLY A 97 17.80 9.33 12.58
CA GLY A 97 19.11 8.74 12.38
C GLY A 97 19.21 7.25 12.68
N GLU A 98 18.12 6.64 13.13
CA GLU A 98 18.10 5.20 13.44
C GLU A 98 17.21 4.44 12.47
N ILE A 99 17.65 3.26 12.07
CA ILE A 99 16.86 2.38 11.22
C ILE A 99 15.92 1.58 12.10
N LEU A 100 14.63 1.67 11.78
CA LEU A 100 13.59 0.86 12.39
C LEU A 100 13.12 -0.20 11.41
N ARG A 101 12.85 -1.38 11.92
CA ARG A 101 12.28 -2.49 11.14
C ARG A 101 10.90 -2.83 11.70
N LEU A 102 9.91 -2.76 10.82
CA LEU A 102 8.51 -2.92 11.19
C LEU A 102 7.85 -3.95 10.29
N GLY A 103 6.83 -4.62 10.81
CA GLY A 103 5.97 -5.49 10.03
C GLY A 103 4.56 -4.94 10.03
N VAL A 104 3.96 -4.90 8.85
CA VAL A 104 2.58 -4.46 8.67
C VAL A 104 1.88 -5.47 7.78
N ILE A 105 0.71 -5.93 8.21
CA ILE A 105 -0.15 -6.72 7.34
C ILE A 105 -1.06 -5.74 6.63
N ALA A 106 -0.99 -5.76 5.31
CA ALA A 106 -1.77 -4.83 4.49
C ALA A 106 -2.84 -5.57 3.71
N THR A 107 -4.00 -4.94 3.58
CA THR A 107 -5.06 -5.36 2.67
C THR A 107 -5.27 -4.25 1.67
N ASN A 108 -5.04 -4.56 0.39
CA ASN A 108 -5.20 -3.63 -0.72
C ASN A 108 -6.32 -4.15 -1.60
N VAL A 109 -7.33 -3.31 -1.82
CA VAL A 109 -8.47 -3.66 -2.67
C VAL A 109 -8.42 -2.81 -3.91
N PHE A 110 -8.54 -3.46 -5.07
CA PHE A 110 -8.48 -2.81 -6.37
C PHE A 110 -9.79 -3.02 -7.12
N GLU A 111 -10.16 -2.05 -7.92
CA GLU A 111 -11.29 -2.15 -8.83
C GLU A 111 -10.79 -1.96 -10.26
N GLN A 112 -11.25 -2.80 -11.16
CA GLN A 112 -10.91 -2.68 -12.59
C GLN A 112 -11.82 -1.66 -13.26
N ILE A 113 -11.22 -0.63 -13.83
CA ILE A 113 -11.91 0.43 -14.54
C ILE A 113 -11.17 0.67 -15.83
N ASP A 114 -11.84 0.48 -16.98
CA ASP A 114 -11.23 0.70 -18.30
C ASP A 114 -9.88 -0.02 -18.45
N ASN A 115 -9.85 -1.30 -18.08
CA ASN A 115 -8.67 -2.16 -18.14
C ASN A 115 -7.52 -1.75 -17.21
N GLN A 116 -7.78 -0.87 -16.23
CA GLN A 116 -6.81 -0.51 -15.21
C GLN A 116 -7.32 -0.95 -13.86
N TRP A 117 -6.41 -1.45 -13.02
CA TRP A 117 -6.72 -1.76 -11.64
C TRP A 117 -6.33 -0.58 -10.76
N LEU A 118 -7.31 0.00 -10.07
CA LEU A 118 -7.10 1.17 -9.21
C LEU A 118 -7.44 0.83 -7.77
N LEU A 119 -6.67 1.37 -6.85
CA LEU A 119 -6.93 1.20 -5.42
C LEU A 119 -8.22 1.89 -5.01
N ILE A 120 -9.04 1.16 -4.25
CA ILE A 120 -10.26 1.70 -3.62
C ILE A 120 -10.20 1.56 -2.11
N HIS A 121 -9.24 0.80 -1.58
CA HIS A 121 -9.12 0.57 -0.14
C HIS A 121 -7.70 0.11 0.17
N HIS A 122 -7.11 0.72 1.19
CA HIS A 122 -5.84 0.27 1.76
C HIS A 122 -5.96 0.28 3.27
N HIS A 123 -5.57 -0.80 3.91
CA HIS A 123 -5.56 -0.90 5.37
C HIS A 123 -4.29 -1.60 5.81
N GLY A 124 -3.46 -0.89 6.59
CA GLY A 124 -2.28 -1.47 7.18
C GLY A 124 -2.47 -1.66 8.68
N SER A 125 -2.10 -2.85 9.17
CA SER A 125 -2.17 -3.19 10.58
C SER A 125 -0.80 -3.63 11.08
N SER A 126 -0.29 -2.98 12.12
CA SER A 126 1.03 -3.29 12.67
C SER A 126 1.05 -4.67 13.31
N VAL A 127 2.12 -5.41 13.04
CA VAL A 127 2.34 -6.73 13.63
C VAL A 127 3.05 -6.54 14.97
N SER A 128 2.42 -7.05 16.05
CA SER A 128 3.03 -7.02 17.38
C SER A 128 4.20 -7.99 17.43
N ASN A 129 5.26 -7.61 18.12
CA ASN A 129 6.45 -8.46 18.31
C ASN A 129 7.04 -8.93 16.98
N TYR A 130 7.04 -8.05 15.99
CA TYR A 130 7.55 -8.36 14.66
C TYR A 130 9.03 -8.72 14.73
N ILE A 131 9.36 -9.86 14.11
CA ILE A 131 10.74 -10.28 13.90
C ILE A 131 10.93 -10.38 12.39
N ARG A 132 11.89 -9.61 11.85
CA ARG A 132 12.14 -9.61 10.42
C ARG A 132 12.57 -11.01 9.99
N PRO A 133 11.91 -11.62 8.99
CA PRO A 133 12.34 -12.89 8.45
C PRO A 133 13.72 -12.76 7.79
N ASN A 134 14.41 -13.88 7.64
CA ASN A 134 15.71 -13.91 6.97
C ASN A 134 15.49 -13.77 5.46
N ILE A 135 15.35 -12.52 5.03
CA ILE A 135 15.18 -12.17 3.62
C ILE A 135 16.37 -11.32 3.17
N SER A 136 16.94 -11.66 2.06
CA SER A 136 18.11 -10.96 1.53
C SER A 136 17.81 -10.26 0.23
#